data_ebc375e869cee6efd39900118141f889
#
_entry.id   ebc375e869cee6efd39900118141f889
#
_cell.length_a   1.000
_cell.length_b   1.000
_cell.length_c   1.000
_cell.angle_alpha   90.00
_cell.angle_beta   90.00
_cell.angle_gamma   90.00
#
_symmetry.space_group_name_H-M   'P 1'
#
loop_
_entity.id
_entity.type
_entity.pdbx_description
1 polymer ?
#
loop_
_entity_poly.entity_id
_entity_poly.type
_entity_poly.pdbx_seq_one_letter_code
_entity_poly.pdbx_strand_id
1 'polypeptide(L)'
;MATKSEIRKNIKAIKSEFEPAMIDFAGDIISYKVMALNEYKEAECLFTYVDYNKEVRTITLIKDALKIGKKVAVPKVYSVNVTEEGKTSKYMKFHYISSLDDLKEGFRGIKEPSEELPVADIDSDKAIMVMPVVAFDEDKNRVGYGGGVYDRYLSTHNVIKKIGVAYEEQKVDKIDDIDSFDIKPDVIITQKSIY
;
A
#
# COMPACT_ATOMS: atom_id res chain seq x y z
N MET A 1 18.13 -17.60 -9.20
CA MET A 1 16.84 -16.93 -8.94
C MET A 1 17.01 -16.12 -7.67
N ALA A 2 16.64 -14.84 -7.70
CA ALA A 2 16.78 -13.99 -6.53
C ALA A 2 15.59 -14.22 -5.56
N THR A 3 15.89 -14.40 -4.28
CA THR A 3 14.88 -14.51 -3.23
C THR A 3 14.19 -13.16 -2.98
N LYS A 4 12.98 -13.17 -2.43
CA LYS A 4 12.28 -11.93 -1.99
C LYS A 4 13.16 -11.08 -1.05
N SER A 5 14.03 -11.71 -0.25
CA SER A 5 14.95 -11.02 0.66
C SER A 5 16.05 -10.26 -0.10
N GLU A 6 16.65 -10.89 -1.09
CA GLU A 6 17.66 -10.26 -1.96
C GLU A 6 17.08 -9.13 -2.77
N ILE A 7 15.87 -9.31 -3.33
CA ILE A 7 15.13 -8.27 -4.06
C ILE A 7 14.91 -7.06 -3.15
N ARG A 8 14.42 -7.25 -1.92
CA ARG A 8 14.23 -6.14 -0.95
C ARG A 8 15.53 -5.39 -0.68
N LYS A 9 16.64 -6.12 -0.52
CA LYS A 9 17.96 -5.51 -0.27
C LYS A 9 18.41 -4.64 -1.45
N ASN A 10 18.25 -5.15 -2.67
CA ASN A 10 18.63 -4.43 -3.89
C ASN A 10 17.77 -3.17 -4.09
N ILE A 11 16.45 -3.29 -3.95
CA ILE A 11 15.54 -2.15 -4.07
C ILE A 11 15.78 -1.10 -2.98
N LYS A 12 16.13 -1.53 -1.77
CA LYS A 12 16.51 -0.60 -0.70
C LYS A 12 17.76 0.21 -1.08
N ALA A 13 18.75 -0.41 -1.71
CA ALA A 13 19.95 0.28 -2.20
C ALA A 13 19.58 1.28 -3.32
N ILE A 14 18.76 0.89 -4.30
CA ILE A 14 18.27 1.79 -5.36
C ILE A 14 17.53 2.99 -4.74
N LYS A 15 16.61 2.74 -3.83
CA LYS A 15 15.82 3.80 -3.17
C LYS A 15 16.68 4.71 -2.28
N SER A 16 17.87 4.27 -1.83
CA SER A 16 18.75 5.14 -1.04
C SER A 16 19.20 6.37 -1.82
N GLU A 17 19.30 6.25 -3.14
CA GLU A 17 19.73 7.32 -4.06
C GLU A 17 18.58 8.28 -4.46
N PHE A 18 17.34 7.99 -4.06
CA PHE A 18 16.18 8.83 -4.44
C PHE A 18 16.21 10.15 -3.70
N GLU A 19 16.18 11.22 -4.45
CA GLU A 19 16.07 12.58 -3.93
C GLU A 19 14.63 12.92 -3.52
N PRO A 20 14.40 13.73 -2.48
CA PRO A 20 13.07 14.12 -2.03
C PRO A 20 12.18 14.68 -3.15
N ALA A 21 12.75 15.56 -4.00
CA ALA A 21 12.01 16.17 -5.11
C ALA A 21 11.54 15.13 -6.14
N MET A 22 12.33 14.09 -6.41
CA MET A 22 11.93 12.97 -7.27
C MET A 22 10.78 12.17 -6.65
N ILE A 23 10.87 11.90 -5.35
CA ILE A 23 9.84 11.17 -4.60
C ILE A 23 8.51 11.91 -4.66
N ASP A 24 8.52 13.21 -4.38
CA ASP A 24 7.32 14.04 -4.36
C ASP A 24 6.71 14.16 -5.77
N PHE A 25 7.52 14.46 -6.78
CA PHE A 25 7.07 14.57 -8.17
C PHE A 25 6.49 13.23 -8.70
N ALA A 26 7.19 12.13 -8.48
CA ALA A 26 6.71 10.81 -8.91
C ALA A 26 5.43 10.40 -8.16
N GLY A 27 5.34 10.69 -6.86
CA GLY A 27 4.17 10.45 -6.04
C GLY A 27 2.93 11.19 -6.55
N ASP A 28 3.08 12.45 -6.94
CA ASP A 28 1.99 13.24 -7.52
C ASP A 28 1.52 12.64 -8.86
N ILE A 29 2.44 12.30 -9.78
CA ILE A 29 2.09 11.67 -11.05
C ILE A 29 1.34 10.37 -10.82
N ILE A 30 1.82 9.52 -9.91
CA ILE A 30 1.17 8.24 -9.58
C ILE A 30 -0.22 8.49 -9.00
N SER A 31 -0.36 9.45 -8.08
CA SER A 31 -1.66 9.82 -7.51
C SER A 31 -2.64 10.28 -8.60
N TYR A 32 -2.23 11.14 -9.52
CA TYR A 32 -3.07 11.58 -10.64
C TYR A 32 -3.48 10.42 -11.57
N LYS A 33 -2.58 9.47 -11.83
CA LYS A 33 -2.92 8.28 -12.60
C LYS A 33 -3.96 7.40 -11.88
N VAL A 34 -3.84 7.23 -10.55
CA VAL A 34 -4.87 6.53 -9.75
C VAL A 34 -6.21 7.25 -9.85
N MET A 35 -6.25 8.57 -9.65
CA MET A 35 -7.47 9.38 -9.72
C MET A 35 -8.12 9.36 -11.12
N ALA A 36 -7.35 9.12 -12.17
CA ALA A 36 -7.86 9.03 -13.53
C ALA A 36 -8.61 7.72 -13.82
N LEU A 37 -8.37 6.66 -13.03
CA LEU A 37 -9.06 5.37 -13.19
C LEU A 37 -10.57 5.52 -12.99
N ASN A 38 -11.34 4.78 -13.79
CA ASN A 38 -12.79 4.76 -13.62
C ASN A 38 -13.18 4.16 -12.26
N GLU A 39 -12.50 3.12 -11.84
CA GLU A 39 -12.71 2.48 -10.54
C GLU A 39 -12.49 3.45 -9.37
N TYR A 40 -11.51 4.36 -9.47
CA TYR A 40 -11.35 5.41 -8.46
C TYR A 40 -12.54 6.38 -8.46
N LYS A 41 -13.00 6.80 -9.63
CA LYS A 41 -14.12 7.76 -9.76
C LYS A 41 -15.41 7.18 -9.20
N GLU A 42 -15.67 5.91 -9.47
CA GLU A 42 -16.87 5.17 -9.07
C GLU A 42 -16.84 4.72 -7.61
N ALA A 43 -15.66 4.47 -7.04
CA ALA A 43 -15.53 4.03 -5.66
C ALA A 43 -16.04 5.08 -4.66
N GLU A 44 -16.78 4.62 -3.66
CA GLU A 44 -17.18 5.43 -2.51
C GLU A 44 -16.09 5.47 -1.42
N CYS A 45 -15.22 4.48 -1.42
CA CYS A 45 -14.21 4.30 -0.37
C CYS A 45 -12.81 4.05 -0.95
N LEU A 46 -11.83 4.74 -0.40
CA LEU A 46 -10.40 4.56 -0.67
C LEU A 46 -9.73 3.92 0.55
N PHE A 47 -9.22 2.71 0.39
CA PHE A 47 -8.29 2.09 1.32
C PHE A 47 -6.87 2.36 0.83
N THR A 48 -6.05 3.02 1.62
CA THR A 48 -4.69 3.34 1.23
C THR A 48 -3.78 3.39 2.45
N TYR A 49 -2.48 3.32 2.25
CA TYR A 49 -1.50 3.51 3.32
C TYR A 49 -1.14 4.99 3.49
N VAL A 50 -0.57 5.33 4.62
CA VAL A 50 0.10 6.61 4.85
C VAL A 50 1.58 6.37 4.57
N ASP A 51 2.12 7.09 3.60
CA ASP A 51 3.49 6.87 3.15
C ASP A 51 4.54 7.16 4.23
N TYR A 52 5.57 6.33 4.26
CA TYR A 52 6.68 6.43 5.18
C TYR A 52 8.02 6.31 4.46
N ASN A 53 9.00 7.08 4.89
CA ASN A 53 10.31 7.14 4.24
C ASN A 53 10.23 7.47 2.74
N LYS A 54 10.84 6.58 1.93
CA LYS A 54 10.90 6.68 0.48
C LYS A 54 9.83 5.82 -0.21
N GLU A 55 8.66 5.65 0.40
CA GLU A 55 7.48 5.08 -0.28
C GLU A 55 6.89 6.08 -1.27
N VAL A 56 6.10 5.59 -2.21
CA VAL A 56 5.30 6.46 -3.08
C VAL A 56 4.37 7.30 -2.21
N ARG A 57 4.40 8.62 -2.41
CA ARG A 57 3.57 9.56 -1.67
C ARG A 57 2.09 9.34 -1.95
N THR A 58 1.30 9.21 -0.89
CA THR A 58 -0.16 9.01 -0.96
C THR A 58 -0.96 10.21 -0.44
N ILE A 59 -0.28 11.21 0.11
CA ILE A 59 -0.92 12.39 0.71
C ILE A 59 -1.80 13.14 -0.29
N THR A 60 -1.35 13.31 -1.54
CA THR A 60 -2.13 13.96 -2.60
C THR A 60 -3.41 13.20 -2.89
N LEU A 61 -3.33 11.87 -2.97
CA LEU A 61 -4.48 10.98 -3.18
C LEU A 61 -5.47 11.02 -2.00
N ILE A 62 -4.95 10.97 -0.76
CA ILE A 62 -5.78 11.05 0.46
C ILE A 62 -6.54 12.38 0.51
N LYS A 63 -5.84 13.49 0.27
CA LYS A 63 -6.45 14.84 0.28
C LYS A 63 -7.54 14.99 -0.79
N ASP A 64 -7.29 14.48 -1.99
CA ASP A 64 -8.29 14.51 -3.05
C ASP A 64 -9.52 13.70 -2.68
N ALA A 65 -9.33 12.45 -2.24
CA ALA A 65 -10.43 11.57 -1.84
C ALA A 65 -11.31 12.20 -0.74
N LEU A 66 -10.71 12.76 0.31
CA LEU A 66 -11.43 13.46 1.38
C LEU A 66 -12.17 14.69 0.84
N LYS A 67 -11.52 15.49 -0.02
CA LYS A 67 -12.10 16.71 -0.62
C LYS A 67 -13.35 16.42 -1.46
N ILE A 68 -13.35 15.31 -2.20
CA ILE A 68 -14.51 14.91 -3.04
C ILE A 68 -15.54 14.06 -2.29
N GLY A 69 -15.39 13.91 -0.97
CA GLY A 69 -16.36 13.24 -0.11
C GLY A 69 -16.27 11.72 -0.09
N LYS A 70 -15.19 11.12 -0.57
CA LYS A 70 -14.96 9.69 -0.42
C LYS A 70 -14.61 9.35 1.03
N LYS A 71 -15.06 8.18 1.50
CA LYS A 71 -14.55 7.61 2.74
C LYS A 71 -13.09 7.19 2.53
N VAL A 72 -12.21 7.58 3.43
CA VAL A 72 -10.80 7.20 3.39
C VAL A 72 -10.48 6.34 4.60
N ALA A 73 -9.88 5.19 4.37
CA ALA A 73 -9.45 4.27 5.40
C ALA A 73 -7.94 3.99 5.28
N VAL A 74 -7.25 4.09 6.40
CA VAL A 74 -5.80 3.86 6.47
C VAL A 74 -5.47 2.77 7.49
N PRO A 75 -4.38 1.98 7.29
CA PRO A 75 -4.11 0.82 8.09
C PRO A 75 -3.43 1.16 9.41
N LYS A 76 -3.77 0.38 10.42
CA LYS A 76 -2.97 0.20 11.62
C LYS A 76 -2.56 -1.26 11.75
N VAL A 77 -1.27 -1.49 12.02
CA VAL A 77 -0.72 -2.83 12.17
C VAL A 77 -0.66 -3.20 13.65
N TYR A 78 -1.23 -4.35 13.97
CA TYR A 78 -1.26 -4.93 15.31
C TYR A 78 -0.36 -6.15 15.37
N SER A 79 0.20 -6.40 16.55
CA SER A 79 1.00 -7.59 16.83
C SER A 79 0.30 -8.44 17.87
N VAL A 80 0.23 -9.75 17.62
CA VAL A 80 -0.33 -10.73 18.56
C VAL A 80 0.71 -11.81 18.81
N ASN A 81 0.90 -12.18 20.07
CA ASN A 81 1.68 -13.35 20.43
C ASN A 81 0.84 -14.60 20.15
N VAL A 82 1.27 -15.43 19.21
CA VAL A 82 0.45 -16.54 18.66
C VAL A 82 0.86 -17.90 19.19
N THR A 83 2.02 -18.03 19.85
CA THR A 83 2.53 -19.33 20.32
C THR A 83 3.23 -19.22 21.68
N GLU A 84 3.28 -20.37 22.41
CA GLU A 84 4.11 -20.55 23.61
C GLU A 84 5.60 -20.31 23.35
N GLU A 85 6.06 -20.39 22.08
CA GLU A 85 7.42 -20.12 21.64
C GLU A 85 7.71 -18.62 21.36
N GLY A 86 6.78 -17.71 21.66
CA GLY A 86 6.99 -16.27 21.52
C GLY A 86 6.98 -15.75 20.06
N LYS A 87 6.48 -16.53 19.09
CA LYS A 87 6.31 -16.06 17.72
C LYS A 87 5.20 -15.01 17.65
N THR A 88 5.53 -13.85 17.08
CA THR A 88 4.60 -12.74 16.91
C THR A 88 4.01 -12.79 15.51
N SER A 89 2.68 -12.82 15.40
CA SER A 89 1.96 -12.60 14.14
C SER A 89 1.50 -11.16 14.06
N LYS A 90 1.52 -10.61 12.85
CA LYS A 90 1.03 -9.25 12.58
C LYS A 90 -0.26 -9.33 11.77
N TYR A 91 -1.24 -8.53 12.15
CA TYR A 91 -2.45 -8.34 11.36
C TYR A 91 -2.73 -6.84 11.21
N MET A 92 -3.61 -6.50 10.31
CA MET A 92 -3.90 -5.12 9.93
C MET A 92 -5.41 -4.89 10.05
N LYS A 93 -5.80 -3.74 10.60
CA LYS A 93 -7.14 -3.19 10.47
C LYS A 93 -7.04 -1.84 9.80
N PHE A 94 -8.03 -1.51 9.02
CA PHE A 94 -8.19 -0.15 8.49
C PHE A 94 -9.14 0.63 9.38
N HIS A 95 -8.84 1.92 9.54
CA HIS A 95 -9.69 2.85 10.27
C HIS A 95 -10.05 4.02 9.36
N TYR A 96 -11.30 4.44 9.40
CA TYR A 96 -11.75 5.63 8.69
C TYR A 96 -11.13 6.88 9.30
N ILE A 97 -10.64 7.77 8.44
CA ILE A 97 -10.17 9.11 8.81
C ILE A 97 -11.03 10.16 8.10
N SER A 98 -11.21 11.29 8.74
CA SER A 98 -11.90 12.48 8.21
C SER A 98 -10.91 13.60 7.86
N SER A 99 -9.72 13.55 8.43
CA SER A 99 -8.64 14.49 8.23
C SER A 99 -7.28 13.80 8.40
N LEU A 100 -6.23 14.39 7.85
CA LEU A 100 -4.86 13.99 8.17
C LEU A 100 -4.48 14.26 9.64
N ASP A 101 -5.21 15.13 10.33
CA ASP A 101 -5.02 15.42 11.75
C ASP A 101 -5.48 14.27 12.66
N ASP A 102 -6.26 13.33 12.12
CA ASP A 102 -6.64 12.08 12.80
C ASP A 102 -5.45 11.11 12.96
N LEU A 103 -4.34 11.38 12.23
CA LEU A 103 -3.15 10.56 12.26
C LEU A 103 -2.20 11.01 13.37
N LYS A 104 -1.75 10.08 14.18
CA LYS A 104 -0.77 10.29 15.24
C LYS A 104 0.53 9.57 14.92
N GLU A 105 1.64 10.07 15.41
CA GLU A 105 2.92 9.39 15.29
C GLU A 105 2.90 8.09 16.11
N GLY A 106 3.07 6.98 15.39
CA GLY A 106 3.11 5.63 15.94
C GLY A 106 4.52 5.05 15.97
N PHE A 107 4.61 3.74 15.87
CA PHE A 107 5.89 3.02 15.93
C PHE A 107 6.85 3.46 14.82
N ARG A 108 8.07 3.85 15.19
CA ARG A 108 9.14 4.33 14.27
C ARG A 108 8.81 5.61 13.50
N GLY A 109 7.93 6.46 14.03
CA GLY A 109 7.55 7.71 13.35
C GLY A 109 6.57 7.53 12.18
N ILE A 110 5.99 6.34 12.02
CA ILE A 110 4.94 6.10 11.03
C ILE A 110 3.67 6.76 11.53
N LYS A 111 3.03 7.56 10.71
CA LYS A 111 1.72 8.13 11.03
C LYS A 111 0.63 7.07 10.92
N GLU A 112 -0.07 6.83 12.00
CA GLU A 112 -1.10 5.80 12.13
C GLU A 112 -2.42 6.40 12.64
N PRO A 113 -3.58 5.80 12.27
CA PRO A 113 -4.86 6.20 12.83
C PRO A 113 -4.96 5.83 14.32
N SER A 114 -5.72 6.61 15.10
CA SER A 114 -6.06 6.22 16.47
C SER A 114 -6.94 4.97 16.48
N GLU A 115 -6.79 4.11 17.49
CA GLU A 115 -7.64 2.93 17.69
C GLU A 115 -9.09 3.26 18.01
N GLU A 116 -9.33 4.48 18.46
CA GLU A 116 -10.67 5.00 18.77
C GLU A 116 -11.48 5.35 17.52
N LEU A 117 -10.79 5.51 16.37
CA LEU A 117 -11.47 5.79 15.10
C LEU A 117 -12.24 4.55 14.62
N PRO A 118 -13.36 4.74 13.91
CA PRO A 118 -14.17 3.65 13.42
C PRO A 118 -13.35 2.70 12.54
N VAL A 119 -13.46 1.40 12.80
CA VAL A 119 -12.89 0.36 11.94
C VAL A 119 -13.63 0.39 10.60
N ALA A 120 -12.87 0.36 9.53
CA ALA A 120 -13.40 0.31 8.19
C ALA A 120 -13.69 -1.15 7.82
N ASP A 121 -14.97 -1.48 7.67
CA ASP A 121 -15.40 -2.69 7.00
C ASP A 121 -15.43 -2.46 5.49
N ILE A 122 -14.77 -3.33 4.75
CA ILE A 122 -14.84 -3.30 3.29
C ILE A 122 -16.17 -3.89 2.85
N ASP A 123 -17.03 -3.05 2.29
CA ASP A 123 -18.07 -3.48 1.39
C ASP A 123 -17.47 -3.54 -0.03
N SER A 124 -17.33 -4.74 -0.56
CA SER A 124 -16.52 -5.07 -1.73
C SER A 124 -16.84 -4.27 -3.00
N ASP A 125 -18.11 -3.89 -3.16
CA ASP A 125 -18.62 -3.28 -4.40
C ASP A 125 -18.34 -1.78 -4.49
N LYS A 126 -17.71 -1.18 -3.48
CA LYS A 126 -17.59 0.28 -3.36
C LYS A 126 -16.22 0.74 -2.93
N ALA A 127 -15.28 -0.16 -2.77
CA ALA A 127 -13.96 0.14 -2.27
C ALA A 127 -12.84 -0.23 -3.25
N ILE A 128 -11.88 0.67 -3.40
CA ILE A 128 -10.60 0.36 -4.02
C ILE A 128 -9.51 0.34 -2.96
N MET A 129 -8.44 -0.42 -3.21
CA MET A 129 -7.27 -0.45 -2.34
C MET A 129 -6.01 -0.07 -3.09
N VAL A 130 -5.32 0.93 -2.57
CA VAL A 130 -3.97 1.32 -3.00
C VAL A 130 -2.96 0.77 -2.00
N MET A 131 -2.05 -0.07 -2.47
CA MET A 131 -1.08 -0.76 -1.63
C MET A 131 0.37 -0.44 -2.00
N PRO A 132 1.28 -0.37 -1.02
CA PRO A 132 2.69 -0.14 -1.29
C PRO A 132 3.33 -1.40 -1.87
N VAL A 133 4.23 -1.21 -2.82
CA VAL A 133 5.00 -2.26 -3.46
C VAL A 133 6.49 -2.00 -3.27
N VAL A 134 7.26 -3.00 -2.85
CA VAL A 134 8.72 -2.90 -2.74
C VAL A 134 9.38 -3.20 -4.09
N ALA A 135 8.93 -4.24 -4.78
CA ALA A 135 9.34 -4.59 -6.14
C ALA A 135 8.19 -5.25 -6.88
N PHE A 136 8.23 -5.21 -8.18
CA PHE A 136 7.24 -5.87 -9.05
C PHE A 136 7.86 -6.31 -10.38
N ASP A 137 7.20 -7.25 -11.06
CA ASP A 137 7.52 -7.67 -12.41
C ASP A 137 6.37 -7.39 -13.40
N GLU A 138 6.56 -7.71 -14.68
CA GLU A 138 5.55 -7.49 -15.73
C GLU A 138 4.27 -8.33 -15.53
N ASP A 139 4.39 -9.47 -14.87
CA ASP A 139 3.26 -10.33 -14.52
C ASP A 139 2.49 -9.83 -13.28
N LYS A 140 2.85 -8.66 -12.76
CA LYS A 140 2.31 -8.03 -11.54
C LYS A 140 2.52 -8.87 -10.27
N ASN A 141 3.51 -9.79 -10.28
CA ASN A 141 3.97 -10.35 -9.03
C ASN A 141 4.61 -9.23 -8.22
N ARG A 142 4.39 -9.22 -6.91
CA ARG A 142 4.92 -8.18 -6.04
C ARG A 142 5.70 -8.72 -4.87
N VAL A 143 6.71 -7.99 -4.48
CA VAL A 143 7.39 -8.15 -3.21
C VAL A 143 6.93 -7.04 -2.27
N GLY A 144 6.38 -7.41 -1.13
CA GLY A 144 6.06 -6.49 -0.03
C GLY A 144 7.17 -6.43 1.01
N TYR A 145 6.93 -5.77 2.13
CA TYR A 145 7.89 -5.58 3.23
C TYR A 145 8.20 -6.85 4.06
N GLY A 146 7.59 -7.99 3.74
CA GLY A 146 7.84 -9.28 4.39
C GLY A 146 6.92 -9.60 5.57
N GLY A 147 6.05 -8.69 5.96
CA GLY A 147 5.07 -8.93 7.03
C GLY A 147 3.82 -9.72 6.60
N GLY A 148 3.54 -9.85 5.30
CA GLY A 148 2.36 -10.53 4.74
C GLY A 148 1.01 -9.93 5.17
N VAL A 149 1.00 -8.70 5.69
CA VAL A 149 -0.22 -8.10 6.28
C VAL A 149 -1.29 -7.81 5.23
N TYR A 150 -0.91 -7.35 4.04
CA TYR A 150 -1.83 -7.12 2.93
C TYR A 150 -2.37 -8.43 2.37
N ASP A 151 -1.54 -9.46 2.23
CA ASP A 151 -1.96 -10.77 1.72
C ASP A 151 -2.97 -11.41 2.67
N ARG A 152 -2.70 -11.40 3.98
CA ARG A 152 -3.65 -11.87 4.99
C ARG A 152 -4.94 -11.05 5.01
N TYR A 153 -4.87 -9.74 4.91
CA TYR A 153 -6.06 -8.89 4.87
C TYR A 153 -6.92 -9.21 3.65
N LEU A 154 -6.33 -9.22 2.47
CA LEU A 154 -7.02 -9.47 1.20
C LEU A 154 -7.45 -10.93 1.01
N SER A 155 -6.93 -11.89 1.79
CA SER A 155 -7.42 -13.26 1.76
C SER A 155 -8.85 -13.41 2.32
N THR A 156 -9.32 -12.42 3.09
CA THR A 156 -10.64 -12.42 3.74
C THR A 156 -11.52 -11.23 3.36
N HIS A 157 -10.98 -10.27 2.60
CA HIS A 157 -11.68 -9.06 2.20
C HIS A 157 -11.53 -8.82 0.70
N ASN A 158 -12.62 -8.48 0.04
CA ASN A 158 -12.62 -8.17 -1.39
C ASN A 158 -12.76 -6.66 -1.60
N VAL A 159 -12.16 -6.18 -2.67
CA VAL A 159 -12.29 -4.79 -3.16
C VAL A 159 -12.52 -4.81 -4.67
N ILE A 160 -13.10 -3.75 -5.22
CA ILE A 160 -13.33 -3.63 -6.67
C ILE A 160 -12.00 -3.71 -7.43
N LYS A 161 -10.98 -3.02 -6.92
CA LYS A 161 -9.67 -2.94 -7.56
C LYS A 161 -8.55 -2.90 -6.53
N LYS A 162 -7.56 -3.74 -6.73
CA LYS A 162 -6.28 -3.73 -6.02
C LYS A 162 -5.23 -3.01 -6.86
N ILE A 163 -4.76 -1.88 -6.41
CA ILE A 163 -3.81 -1.02 -7.12
C ILE A 163 -2.48 -1.04 -6.38
N GLY A 164 -1.46 -1.62 -6.99
CA GLY A 164 -0.09 -1.50 -6.51
C GLY A 164 0.52 -0.18 -6.99
N VAL A 165 1.21 0.53 -6.12
CA VAL A 165 1.96 1.74 -6.51
C VAL A 165 3.44 1.56 -6.22
N ALA A 166 4.26 1.93 -7.18
CA ALA A 166 5.71 1.80 -7.12
C ALA A 166 6.38 2.86 -7.99
N TYR A 167 7.67 3.12 -7.75
CA TYR A 167 8.50 3.82 -8.72
C TYR A 167 8.91 2.85 -9.83
N GLU A 168 9.12 3.34 -11.03
CA GLU A 168 9.56 2.52 -12.18
C GLU A 168 10.85 1.76 -11.87
N GLU A 169 11.72 2.36 -11.08
CA GLU A 169 13.00 1.82 -10.64
C GLU A 169 12.85 0.61 -9.68
N GLN A 170 11.62 0.31 -9.24
CA GLN A 170 11.30 -0.87 -8.43
C GLN A 170 10.88 -2.08 -9.29
N LYS A 171 10.82 -1.91 -10.62
CA LYS A 171 10.57 -3.00 -11.55
C LYS A 171 11.78 -3.92 -11.60
N VAL A 172 11.53 -5.22 -11.55
CA VAL A 172 12.53 -6.29 -11.73
C VAL A 172 12.11 -7.17 -12.93
N ASP A 173 13.06 -7.91 -13.50
CA ASP A 173 12.78 -8.75 -14.66
C ASP A 173 11.76 -9.84 -14.33
N LYS A 174 11.95 -10.53 -13.20
CA LYS A 174 11.06 -11.61 -12.78
C LYS A 174 11.15 -11.88 -11.28
N ILE A 175 9.99 -12.20 -10.69
CA ILE A 175 9.86 -12.67 -9.31
C ILE A 175 9.44 -14.14 -9.38
N ASP A 176 10.38 -15.05 -9.11
CA ASP A 176 10.13 -16.51 -9.14
C ASP A 176 9.76 -17.07 -7.75
N ASP A 177 10.13 -16.36 -6.68
CA ASP A 177 9.85 -16.72 -5.28
C ASP A 177 8.43 -16.29 -4.90
N ILE A 178 7.42 -17.00 -5.45
CA ILE A 178 5.99 -16.70 -5.26
C ILE A 178 5.36 -17.76 -4.38
N ASP A 179 4.72 -17.33 -3.31
CA ASP A 179 3.94 -18.18 -2.44
C ASP A 179 2.47 -18.27 -2.90
N SER A 180 1.81 -19.38 -2.62
CA SER A 180 0.40 -19.59 -3.00
C SER A 180 -0.59 -18.61 -2.35
N PHE A 181 -0.18 -17.95 -1.29
CA PHE A 181 -0.95 -16.91 -0.58
C PHE A 181 -0.60 -15.48 -0.99
N ASP A 182 0.37 -15.27 -1.89
CA ASP A 182 0.69 -13.95 -2.42
C ASP A 182 -0.45 -13.44 -3.29
N ILE A 183 -1.01 -12.30 -2.94
CA ILE A 183 -2.11 -11.70 -3.69
C ILE A 183 -1.57 -10.61 -4.62
N LYS A 184 -1.77 -10.81 -5.92
CA LYS A 184 -1.38 -9.84 -6.95
C LYS A 184 -2.32 -8.63 -6.95
N PRO A 185 -1.80 -7.42 -7.17
CA PRO A 185 -2.63 -6.29 -7.57
C PRO A 185 -3.23 -6.53 -8.96
N ASP A 186 -4.36 -5.91 -9.23
CA ASP A 186 -5.00 -5.96 -10.55
C ASP A 186 -4.24 -5.08 -11.55
N VAL A 187 -3.61 -4.01 -11.03
CA VAL A 187 -2.81 -3.05 -11.78
C VAL A 187 -1.66 -2.55 -10.92
N ILE A 188 -0.52 -2.27 -11.55
CA ILE A 188 0.60 -1.56 -10.90
C ILE A 188 0.82 -0.23 -11.63
N ILE A 189 0.87 0.85 -10.87
CA ILE A 189 1.01 2.20 -11.40
C ILE A 189 2.35 2.77 -10.96
N THR A 190 3.12 3.22 -11.95
CA THR A 190 4.36 3.95 -11.73
C THR A 190 4.25 5.36 -12.33
N GLN A 191 5.24 6.23 -12.06
CA GLN A 191 5.29 7.53 -12.70
C GLN A 191 5.44 7.44 -14.22
N LYS A 192 5.97 6.31 -14.76
CA LYS A 192 6.15 6.11 -16.21
C LYS A 192 4.99 5.34 -16.83
N SER A 193 4.59 4.21 -16.24
CA SER A 193 3.72 3.21 -16.88
C SER A 193 2.54 2.78 -16.00
N ILE A 194 1.61 2.07 -16.61
CA ILE A 194 0.55 1.29 -15.96
C ILE A 194 0.69 -0.15 -16.48
N TYR A 195 0.87 -1.11 -15.57
CA TYR A 195 1.06 -2.54 -15.85
C TYR A 195 -0.19 -3.35 -15.55
#